data_cf202d400874c82a2c9cea0719f87a83
#
_entry.id   cf202d400874c82a2c9cea0719f87a83
#
_cell.length_a   1.000
_cell.length_b   1.000
_cell.length_c   1.000
_cell.angle_alpha   90.00
_cell.angle_beta   90.00
_cell.angle_gamma   90.00
#
_symmetry.space_group_name_H-M   'P 1'
#
loop_
_entity.id
_entity.type
_entity.pdbx_description
1 polymer ?
#
loop_
_entity_poly.entity_id
_entity_poly.type
_entity_poly.pdbx_seq_one_letter_code
_entity_poly.pdbx_strand_id
1 'polypeptide(L)'
;MTNALYQKSQASNKTQRIITNLILYAFLVFLLLLSVVPFYLVVVNATHSSFDIVTRLNLLPGKNTLDNYTTMQSHVNIWRGFLNSLCVAIPFTFFTGYFGALTAFGFAKYRFKGKKTLFAIVLASMMLPSQLSIIGFYQLNLKLGMLNTYTSLILPGIANASAVFFLRGIIEQSIPLSMMEAARLEGCGEWKIFNRIVLPCIMPGVATMCIFNFVSCWNNYMGPLIILTSDKKYTMPVMIAMIKGLYLTNYGAMYLAIAISIIPIVIVYI
;
A
#
# COMPACT_ATOMS: atom_id res chain seq x y z
N MET A 1 -43.15 41.36 16.86
CA MET A 1 -43.46 40.21 16.01
C MET A 1 -42.22 39.64 15.31
N THR A 2 -41.25 40.45 14.90
CA THR A 2 -40.01 40.07 14.21
C THR A 2 -39.05 39.20 15.04
N ASN A 3 -38.85 39.42 16.34
CA ASN A 3 -37.98 38.66 17.21
C ASN A 3 -38.39 37.20 17.44
N ALA A 4 -39.71 36.94 17.52
CA ALA A 4 -40.23 35.56 17.70
C ALA A 4 -40.02 34.72 16.44
N LEU A 5 -40.17 35.29 15.25
CA LEU A 5 -39.94 34.60 13.97
C LEU A 5 -38.43 34.31 13.77
N TYR A 6 -37.54 35.19 14.20
CA TYR A 6 -36.11 35.02 14.13
C TYR A 6 -35.63 33.90 15.08
N GLN A 7 -36.12 33.89 16.33
CA GLN A 7 -35.84 32.81 17.28
C GLN A 7 -36.36 31.43 16.81
N LYS A 8 -37.53 31.39 16.18
CA LYS A 8 -38.13 30.14 15.64
C LYS A 8 -37.29 29.62 14.43
N SER A 9 -36.79 30.51 13.59
CA SER A 9 -35.91 30.15 12.47
C SER A 9 -34.54 29.62 12.98
N GLN A 10 -33.98 30.24 14.01
CA GLN A 10 -32.72 29.74 14.61
C GLN A 10 -32.87 28.40 15.30
N ALA A 11 -33.98 28.17 16.01
CA ALA A 11 -34.28 26.90 16.66
C ALA A 11 -34.53 25.76 15.62
N SER A 12 -35.23 26.07 14.52
CA SER A 12 -35.47 25.13 13.40
C SER A 12 -34.13 24.73 12.75
N ASN A 13 -33.24 25.68 12.49
CA ASN A 13 -31.91 25.42 11.93
C ASN A 13 -31.04 24.59 12.87
N LYS A 14 -31.13 24.79 14.20
CA LYS A 14 -30.39 24.02 15.19
C LYS A 14 -30.86 22.56 15.25
N THR A 15 -32.16 22.35 15.24
CA THR A 15 -32.75 20.99 15.24
C THR A 15 -32.43 20.24 13.95
N GLN A 16 -32.55 20.91 12.80
CA GLN A 16 -32.17 20.32 11.51
C GLN A 16 -30.69 19.94 11.44
N ARG A 17 -29.80 20.80 11.98
CA ARG A 17 -28.37 20.52 12.07
C ARG A 17 -28.07 19.31 12.98
N ILE A 18 -28.78 19.18 14.11
CA ILE A 18 -28.61 18.01 15.00
C ILE A 18 -29.02 16.73 14.29
N ILE A 19 -30.20 16.73 13.61
CA ILE A 19 -30.67 15.55 12.86
C ILE A 19 -29.71 15.19 11.75
N THR A 20 -29.23 16.17 10.98
CA THR A 20 -28.26 15.94 9.91
C THR A 20 -26.95 15.34 10.46
N ASN A 21 -26.44 15.89 11.57
CA ASN A 21 -25.25 15.34 12.21
C ASN A 21 -25.47 13.92 12.72
N LEU A 22 -26.64 13.63 13.31
CA LEU A 22 -26.96 12.27 13.80
C LEU A 22 -26.97 11.26 12.65
N ILE A 23 -27.61 11.61 11.53
CA ILE A 23 -27.63 10.76 10.32
C ILE A 23 -26.19 10.57 9.78
N LEU A 24 -25.41 11.65 9.72
CA LEU A 24 -24.03 11.60 9.28
C LEU A 24 -23.18 10.67 10.16
N TYR A 25 -23.27 10.82 11.50
CA TYR A 25 -22.52 9.96 12.40
C TYR A 25 -23.00 8.51 12.35
N ALA A 26 -24.29 8.26 12.26
CA ALA A 26 -24.83 6.90 12.09
C ALA A 26 -24.28 6.25 10.79
N PHE A 27 -24.25 7.01 9.71
CA PHE A 27 -23.68 6.56 8.43
C PHE A 27 -22.17 6.30 8.53
N LEU A 28 -21.42 7.18 9.18
CA LEU A 28 -19.98 7.01 9.40
C LEU A 28 -19.67 5.78 10.27
N VAL A 29 -20.45 5.57 11.35
CA VAL A 29 -20.34 4.36 12.19
C VAL A 29 -20.65 3.10 11.38
N PHE A 30 -21.70 3.13 10.56
CA PHE A 30 -22.02 2.01 9.67
C PHE A 30 -20.86 1.69 8.72
N LEU A 31 -20.25 2.69 8.08
CA LEU A 31 -19.08 2.51 7.21
C LEU A 31 -17.88 1.99 7.98
N LEU A 32 -17.66 2.48 9.20
CA LEU A 32 -16.60 1.99 10.08
C LEU A 32 -16.77 0.49 10.37
N LEU A 33 -17.97 0.09 10.79
CA LEU A 33 -18.28 -1.31 11.06
C LEU A 33 -18.10 -2.18 9.81
N LEU A 34 -18.61 -1.73 8.66
CA LEU A 34 -18.45 -2.43 7.39
C LEU A 34 -16.97 -2.65 7.03
N SER A 35 -16.10 -1.68 7.35
CA SER A 35 -14.67 -1.76 7.08
C SER A 35 -13.92 -2.63 8.10
N VAL A 36 -14.27 -2.58 9.38
CA VAL A 36 -13.54 -3.26 10.46
C VAL A 36 -13.96 -4.72 10.64
N VAL A 37 -15.25 -5.05 10.42
CA VAL A 37 -15.79 -6.39 10.63
C VAL A 37 -15.03 -7.49 9.87
N PRO A 38 -14.66 -7.33 8.58
CA PRO A 38 -13.86 -8.37 7.88
C PRO A 38 -12.52 -8.66 8.56
N PHE A 39 -11.80 -7.65 9.03
CA PHE A 39 -10.54 -7.83 9.74
C PHE A 39 -10.73 -8.49 11.10
N TYR A 40 -11.77 -8.10 11.82
CA TYR A 40 -12.17 -8.76 13.06
C TYR A 40 -12.45 -10.26 12.84
N LEU A 41 -13.23 -10.59 11.81
CA LEU A 41 -13.54 -11.99 11.48
C LEU A 41 -12.28 -12.80 11.08
N VAL A 42 -11.32 -12.18 10.41
CA VAL A 42 -10.04 -12.83 10.11
C VAL A 42 -9.33 -13.23 11.41
N VAL A 43 -9.24 -12.32 12.37
CA VAL A 43 -8.58 -12.57 13.67
C VAL A 43 -9.37 -13.61 14.49
N VAL A 44 -10.68 -13.53 14.54
CA VAL A 44 -11.53 -14.50 15.24
C VAL A 44 -11.40 -15.88 14.60
N ASN A 45 -11.54 -15.99 13.27
CA ASN A 45 -11.41 -17.27 12.58
C ASN A 45 -10.00 -17.90 12.71
N ALA A 46 -8.95 -17.10 12.89
CA ALA A 46 -7.62 -17.60 13.20
C ALA A 46 -7.57 -18.44 14.50
N THR A 47 -8.56 -18.30 15.37
CA THR A 47 -8.68 -19.02 16.65
C THR A 47 -9.60 -20.23 16.61
N HIS A 48 -10.22 -20.54 15.45
CA HIS A 48 -11.20 -21.62 15.27
C HIS A 48 -10.63 -22.77 14.42
N SER A 49 -11.28 -23.94 14.55
CA SER A 49 -11.00 -25.08 13.67
C SER A 49 -11.52 -24.84 12.25
N SER A 50 -10.94 -25.51 11.26
CA SER A 50 -11.42 -25.44 9.86
C SER A 50 -12.89 -25.83 9.74
N PHE A 51 -13.35 -26.80 10.53
CA PHE A 51 -14.74 -27.25 10.57
C PHE A 51 -15.66 -26.12 11.06
N ASP A 52 -15.32 -25.48 12.16
CA ASP A 52 -16.11 -24.37 12.72
C ASP A 52 -16.22 -23.19 11.76
N ILE A 53 -15.12 -22.88 11.06
CA ILE A 53 -15.07 -21.76 10.10
C ILE A 53 -16.02 -21.99 8.92
N VAL A 54 -16.15 -23.23 8.44
CA VAL A 54 -16.96 -23.55 7.28
C VAL A 54 -18.44 -23.74 7.64
N THR A 55 -18.73 -24.22 8.88
CA THR A 55 -20.10 -24.60 9.26
C THR A 55 -20.88 -23.53 9.97
N ARG A 56 -20.22 -22.53 10.55
CA ARG A 56 -20.89 -21.48 11.35
C ARG A 56 -20.20 -20.13 11.28
N LEU A 57 -20.93 -19.07 11.58
CA LEU A 57 -20.38 -17.73 11.77
C LEU A 57 -19.81 -17.59 13.19
N ASN A 58 -18.49 -17.42 13.28
CA ASN A 58 -17.81 -17.27 14.57
C ASN A 58 -17.64 -15.77 14.89
N LEU A 59 -18.29 -15.33 15.97
CA LEU A 59 -18.20 -13.93 16.43
C LEU A 59 -17.33 -13.77 17.69
N LEU A 60 -16.96 -14.85 18.38
CA LEU A 60 -16.13 -14.82 19.56
C LEU A 60 -14.87 -15.67 19.36
N PRO A 61 -13.75 -15.36 20.01
CA PRO A 61 -12.53 -16.15 19.89
C PRO A 61 -12.72 -17.61 20.33
N GLY A 62 -12.12 -18.54 19.57
CA GLY A 62 -12.05 -19.96 19.86
C GLY A 62 -10.80 -20.36 20.62
N LYS A 63 -10.47 -21.66 20.63
CA LYS A 63 -9.34 -22.24 21.41
C LYS A 63 -8.28 -22.91 20.51
N ASN A 64 -8.41 -22.88 19.18
CA ASN A 64 -7.56 -23.61 18.26
C ASN A 64 -6.33 -22.85 17.77
N THR A 65 -5.98 -21.70 18.38
CA THR A 65 -4.86 -20.87 17.90
C THR A 65 -3.53 -21.63 17.87
N LEU A 66 -3.24 -22.44 18.89
CA LEU A 66 -1.98 -23.21 18.95
C LEU A 66 -1.94 -24.31 17.91
N ASP A 67 -3.04 -25.04 17.72
CA ASP A 67 -3.15 -26.09 16.70
C ASP A 67 -3.03 -25.50 15.29
N ASN A 68 -3.67 -24.37 15.05
CA ASN A 68 -3.56 -23.62 13.79
C ASN A 68 -2.11 -23.16 13.54
N TYR A 69 -1.41 -22.70 14.59
CA TYR A 69 -0.02 -22.27 14.48
C TYR A 69 0.91 -23.46 14.17
N THR A 70 0.78 -24.58 14.88
CA THR A 70 1.59 -25.79 14.62
C THR A 70 1.32 -26.33 13.22
N THR A 71 0.06 -26.38 12.80
CA THR A 71 -0.32 -26.79 11.45
C THR A 71 0.23 -25.82 10.40
N MET A 72 0.13 -24.52 10.61
CA MET A 72 0.71 -23.53 9.69
C MET A 72 2.22 -23.72 9.52
N GLN A 73 2.95 -23.90 10.63
CA GLN A 73 4.40 -24.08 10.60
C GLN A 73 4.85 -25.43 10.01
N SER A 74 4.02 -26.46 10.05
CA SER A 74 4.31 -27.73 9.41
C SER A 74 4.22 -27.66 7.87
N HIS A 75 3.45 -26.71 7.33
CA HIS A 75 3.31 -26.51 5.88
C HIS A 75 4.32 -25.50 5.34
N VAL A 76 4.51 -24.37 6.05
CA VAL A 76 5.35 -23.26 5.62
C VAL A 76 6.05 -22.57 6.79
N ASN A 77 7.25 -22.09 6.58
CA ASN A 77 7.91 -21.24 7.56
C ASN A 77 7.40 -19.79 7.40
N ILE A 78 6.28 -19.47 8.05
CA ILE A 78 5.61 -18.18 7.88
C ILE A 78 6.50 -16.99 8.25
N TRP A 79 7.36 -17.13 9.28
CA TRP A 79 8.25 -16.06 9.71
C TRP A 79 9.33 -15.75 8.66
N ARG A 80 9.79 -16.77 7.93
CA ARG A 80 10.67 -16.57 6.78
C ARG A 80 9.95 -15.80 5.67
N GLY A 81 8.71 -16.16 5.34
CA GLY A 81 7.88 -15.43 4.37
C GLY A 81 7.67 -13.98 4.78
N PHE A 82 7.43 -13.74 6.07
CA PHE A 82 7.30 -12.43 6.64
C PHE A 82 8.57 -11.58 6.45
N LEU A 83 9.74 -12.11 6.82
CA LEU A 83 11.03 -11.44 6.63
C LEU A 83 11.35 -11.22 5.14
N ASN A 84 11.09 -12.20 4.30
CA ASN A 84 11.28 -12.08 2.85
C ASN A 84 10.44 -10.96 2.26
N SER A 85 9.17 -10.85 2.69
CA SER A 85 8.29 -9.75 2.27
C SER A 85 8.82 -8.39 2.72
N LEU A 86 9.34 -8.27 3.95
CA LEU A 86 9.98 -7.02 4.42
C LEU A 86 11.23 -6.69 3.59
N CYS A 87 12.07 -7.71 3.30
CA CYS A 87 13.28 -7.54 2.47
C CYS A 87 12.97 -7.06 1.04
N VAL A 88 11.76 -7.29 0.55
CA VAL A 88 11.31 -6.78 -0.76
C VAL A 88 10.58 -5.44 -0.61
N ALA A 89 9.61 -5.36 0.31
CA ALA A 89 8.71 -4.22 0.41
C ALA A 89 9.43 -2.94 0.90
N ILE A 90 10.36 -3.04 1.86
CA ILE A 90 11.06 -1.87 2.38
C ILE A 90 11.96 -1.21 1.31
N PRO A 91 12.87 -1.93 0.63
CA PRO A 91 13.67 -1.32 -0.43
C PRO A 91 12.82 -0.84 -1.62
N PHE A 92 11.78 -1.60 -2.02
CA PHE A 92 10.86 -1.20 -3.07
C PHE A 92 10.21 0.15 -2.74
N THR A 93 9.70 0.30 -1.53
CA THR A 93 9.04 1.52 -1.06
C THR A 93 10.01 2.70 -1.01
N PHE A 94 11.23 2.48 -0.49
CA PHE A 94 12.28 3.49 -0.46
C PHE A 94 12.62 3.99 -1.87
N PHE A 95 12.87 3.07 -2.80
CA PHE A 95 13.19 3.44 -4.18
C PHE A 95 12.03 4.16 -4.86
N THR A 96 10.80 3.71 -4.65
CA THR A 96 9.61 4.37 -5.20
C THR A 96 9.48 5.80 -4.67
N GLY A 97 9.61 6.01 -3.36
CA GLY A 97 9.51 7.34 -2.75
C GLY A 97 10.61 8.28 -3.23
N TYR A 98 11.86 7.82 -3.14
CA TYR A 98 13.01 8.65 -3.46
C TYR A 98 13.14 8.96 -4.95
N PHE A 99 13.17 7.93 -5.80
CA PHE A 99 13.33 8.13 -7.25
C PHE A 99 12.07 8.67 -7.91
N GLY A 100 10.89 8.33 -7.38
CA GLY A 100 9.64 8.95 -7.78
C GLY A 100 9.63 10.46 -7.50
N ALA A 101 10.06 10.90 -6.31
CA ALA A 101 10.19 12.31 -5.97
C ALA A 101 11.25 13.03 -6.82
N LEU A 102 12.40 12.41 -7.04
CA LEU A 102 13.47 12.97 -7.87
C LEU A 102 13.03 13.16 -9.32
N THR A 103 12.38 12.16 -9.90
CA THR A 103 11.83 12.23 -11.25
C THR A 103 10.71 13.26 -11.35
N ALA A 104 9.81 13.28 -10.36
CA ALA A 104 8.73 14.25 -10.26
C ALA A 104 9.27 15.69 -10.17
N PHE A 105 10.33 15.91 -9.41
CA PHE A 105 11.02 17.20 -9.30
C PHE A 105 11.54 17.67 -10.66
N GLY A 106 12.19 16.76 -11.42
CA GLY A 106 12.62 17.04 -12.80
C GLY A 106 11.46 17.48 -13.69
N PHE A 107 10.35 16.74 -13.66
CA PHE A 107 9.15 17.09 -14.43
C PHE A 107 8.43 18.33 -13.90
N ALA A 108 8.45 18.64 -12.63
CA ALA A 108 7.76 19.80 -12.08
C ALA A 108 8.50 21.11 -12.40
N LYS A 109 9.80 21.17 -12.13
CA LYS A 109 10.54 22.45 -12.01
C LYS A 109 11.48 22.75 -13.17
N TYR A 110 11.87 21.77 -13.98
CA TYR A 110 12.80 21.98 -15.08
C TYR A 110 12.10 22.11 -16.42
N ARG A 111 12.74 22.87 -17.33
CA ARG A 111 12.35 23.01 -18.74
C ARG A 111 13.39 22.27 -19.58
N PHE A 112 12.97 21.26 -20.33
CA PHE A 112 13.83 20.50 -21.22
C PHE A 112 13.06 20.04 -22.46
N LYS A 113 13.80 19.78 -23.55
CA LYS A 113 13.21 19.27 -24.81
C LYS A 113 12.59 17.90 -24.58
N GLY A 114 11.39 17.67 -25.09
CA GLY A 114 10.70 16.38 -24.94
C GLY A 114 9.95 16.17 -23.63
N LYS A 115 9.97 17.14 -22.68
CA LYS A 115 9.27 17.04 -21.37
C LYS A 115 7.82 16.56 -21.50
N LYS A 116 7.04 17.16 -22.43
CA LYS A 116 5.63 16.81 -22.63
C LYS A 116 5.48 15.37 -23.12
N THR A 117 6.30 14.96 -24.10
CA THR A 117 6.25 13.60 -24.66
C THR A 117 6.66 12.56 -23.63
N LEU A 118 7.74 12.78 -22.89
CA LEU A 118 8.18 11.86 -21.83
C LEU A 118 7.13 11.74 -20.71
N PHE A 119 6.52 12.85 -20.32
CA PHE A 119 5.45 12.79 -19.31
C PHE A 119 4.19 12.10 -19.85
N ALA A 120 3.85 12.28 -21.12
CA ALA A 120 2.76 11.54 -21.78
C ALA A 120 3.03 10.01 -21.78
N ILE A 121 4.29 9.58 -21.99
CA ILE A 121 4.68 8.17 -21.88
C ILE A 121 4.48 7.66 -20.43
N VAL A 122 4.86 8.44 -19.43
CA VAL A 122 4.60 8.09 -18.01
C VAL A 122 3.10 7.89 -17.77
N LEU A 123 2.26 8.82 -18.26
CA LEU A 123 0.79 8.70 -18.12
C LEU A 123 0.24 7.48 -18.89
N ALA A 124 0.70 7.26 -20.12
CA ALA A 124 0.28 6.12 -20.93
C ALA A 124 0.64 4.78 -20.26
N SER A 125 1.80 4.69 -19.60
CA SER A 125 2.21 3.48 -18.88
C SER A 125 1.27 3.14 -17.71
N MET A 126 0.64 4.13 -17.07
CA MET A 126 -0.34 3.90 -16.00
C MET A 126 -1.68 3.36 -16.52
N MET A 127 -1.98 3.53 -17.81
CA MET A 127 -3.22 3.02 -18.42
C MET A 127 -3.12 1.55 -18.81
N LEU A 128 -1.91 0.99 -18.81
CA LEU A 128 -1.72 -0.43 -19.14
C LEU A 128 -2.11 -1.30 -17.95
N PRO A 129 -2.99 -2.30 -18.13
CA PRO A 129 -3.30 -3.26 -17.08
C PRO A 129 -2.03 -4.02 -16.68
N SER A 130 -1.70 -4.00 -15.39
CA SER A 130 -0.49 -4.64 -14.85
C SER A 130 -0.43 -6.15 -15.14
N GLN A 131 -1.59 -6.80 -15.22
CA GLN A 131 -1.71 -8.23 -15.51
C GLN A 131 -1.19 -8.59 -16.90
N LEU A 132 -1.32 -7.70 -17.89
CA LEU A 132 -0.81 -7.93 -19.24
C LEU A 132 0.72 -7.90 -19.30
N SER A 133 1.35 -7.19 -18.39
CA SER A 133 2.81 -7.03 -18.35
C SER A 133 3.52 -8.26 -17.76
N ILE A 134 2.80 -9.20 -17.16
CA ILE A 134 3.40 -10.25 -16.33
C ILE A 134 4.26 -11.21 -17.14
N ILE A 135 3.84 -11.55 -18.36
CA ILE A 135 4.59 -12.43 -19.28
C ILE A 135 5.88 -11.74 -19.73
N GLY A 136 5.79 -10.48 -20.13
CA GLY A 136 6.95 -9.68 -20.51
C GLY A 136 7.92 -9.47 -19.35
N PHE A 137 7.41 -9.28 -18.16
CA PHE A 137 8.19 -9.17 -16.93
C PHE A 137 8.98 -10.45 -16.64
N TYR A 138 8.34 -11.62 -16.74
CA TYR A 138 9.02 -12.91 -16.61
C TYR A 138 10.11 -13.10 -17.65
N GLN A 139 9.79 -12.88 -18.95
CA GLN A 139 10.75 -13.03 -20.03
C GLN A 139 11.96 -12.09 -19.91
N LEU A 140 11.73 -10.85 -19.49
CA LEU A 140 12.80 -9.89 -19.24
C LEU A 140 13.73 -10.38 -18.12
N ASN A 141 13.16 -10.81 -16.98
CA ASN A 141 13.95 -11.32 -15.85
C ASN A 141 14.70 -12.62 -16.22
N LEU A 142 14.11 -13.48 -17.05
CA LEU A 142 14.78 -14.68 -17.57
C LEU A 142 16.01 -14.28 -18.42
N LYS A 143 15.85 -13.35 -19.36
CA LYS A 143 16.95 -12.86 -20.20
C LYS A 143 18.06 -12.16 -19.42
N LEU A 144 17.72 -11.46 -18.35
CA LEU A 144 18.67 -10.78 -17.47
C LEU A 144 19.31 -11.69 -16.42
N GLY A 145 18.92 -12.98 -16.34
CA GLY A 145 19.42 -13.91 -15.33
C GLY A 145 18.96 -13.54 -13.90
N MET A 146 17.86 -12.80 -13.77
CA MET A 146 17.38 -12.27 -12.49
C MET A 146 16.25 -13.12 -11.87
N LEU A 147 15.89 -14.27 -12.44
CA LEU A 147 14.93 -15.18 -11.82
C LEU A 147 15.44 -15.64 -10.45
N ASN A 148 14.49 -15.90 -9.56
CA ASN A 148 14.76 -16.31 -8.18
C ASN A 148 15.60 -15.31 -7.37
N THR A 149 15.45 -13.98 -7.65
CA THR A 149 16.10 -12.91 -6.90
C THR A 149 15.09 -11.88 -6.42
N TYR A 150 15.34 -11.23 -5.27
CA TYR A 150 14.52 -10.11 -4.80
C TYR A 150 14.75 -8.84 -5.62
N THR A 151 15.92 -8.70 -6.24
CA THR A 151 16.25 -7.57 -7.10
C THR A 151 15.21 -7.39 -8.22
N SER A 152 14.73 -8.48 -8.81
CA SER A 152 13.65 -8.46 -9.81
C SER A 152 12.38 -7.79 -9.31
N LEU A 153 12.04 -7.99 -8.05
CA LEU A 153 10.82 -7.46 -7.43
C LEU A 153 11.02 -6.02 -6.93
N ILE A 154 12.26 -5.63 -6.61
CA ILE A 154 12.60 -4.32 -6.05
C ILE A 154 12.84 -3.27 -7.14
N LEU A 155 13.57 -3.61 -8.20
CA LEU A 155 13.95 -2.67 -9.26
C LEU A 155 12.79 -1.91 -9.91
N PRO A 156 11.61 -2.51 -10.16
CA PRO A 156 10.46 -1.77 -10.72
C PRO A 156 10.04 -0.57 -9.87
N GLY A 157 10.34 -0.56 -8.56
CA GLY A 157 10.07 0.57 -7.68
C GLY A 157 10.78 1.86 -8.09
N ILE A 158 11.94 1.77 -8.77
CA ILE A 158 12.70 2.94 -9.24
C ILE A 158 11.93 3.71 -10.32
N ALA A 159 11.17 3.01 -11.16
CA ALA A 159 10.43 3.58 -12.30
C ALA A 159 8.91 3.59 -12.06
N ASN A 160 8.47 3.98 -10.88
CA ASN A 160 7.06 3.99 -10.52
C ASN A 160 6.33 5.23 -11.08
N ALA A 161 5.55 5.04 -12.14
CA ALA A 161 4.83 6.11 -12.83
C ALA A 161 3.80 6.81 -11.94
N SER A 162 3.10 6.07 -11.06
CA SER A 162 2.10 6.64 -10.15
C SER A 162 2.74 7.59 -9.13
N ALA A 163 3.91 7.22 -8.60
CA ALA A 163 4.65 8.09 -7.69
C ALA A 163 5.11 9.38 -8.38
N VAL A 164 5.62 9.27 -9.62
CA VAL A 164 6.04 10.44 -10.42
C VAL A 164 4.85 11.38 -10.67
N PHE A 165 3.71 10.84 -11.08
CA PHE A 165 2.51 11.63 -11.36
C PHE A 165 2.01 12.38 -10.11
N PHE A 166 1.83 11.66 -9.01
CA PHE A 166 1.29 12.21 -7.78
C PHE A 166 2.22 13.25 -7.16
N LEU A 167 3.51 12.90 -7.01
CA LEU A 167 4.49 13.80 -6.40
C LEU A 167 4.80 15.02 -7.26
N ARG A 168 4.70 14.91 -8.59
CA ARG A 168 4.80 16.08 -9.46
C ARG A 168 3.73 17.11 -9.13
N GLY A 169 2.48 16.70 -8.96
CA GLY A 169 1.38 17.61 -8.60
C GLY A 169 1.63 18.31 -7.27
N ILE A 170 2.15 17.60 -6.28
CA ILE A 170 2.52 18.18 -4.97
C ILE A 170 3.66 19.20 -5.13
N ILE A 171 4.72 18.84 -5.84
CA ILE A 171 5.88 19.74 -6.04
C ILE A 171 5.47 21.01 -6.80
N GLU A 172 4.61 20.90 -7.81
CA GLU A 172 4.13 22.06 -8.56
C GLU A 172 3.41 23.07 -7.68
N GLN A 173 2.62 22.58 -6.70
CA GLN A 173 1.82 23.41 -5.80
C GLN A 173 2.63 23.93 -4.58
N SER A 174 3.51 23.10 -4.02
CA SER A 174 4.15 23.39 -2.73
C SER A 174 5.50 24.10 -2.84
N ILE A 175 6.18 24.02 -3.99
CA ILE A 175 7.55 24.57 -4.16
C ILE A 175 7.52 25.74 -5.14
N PRO A 176 7.60 27.00 -4.69
CA PRO A 176 7.76 28.15 -5.58
C PRO A 176 9.12 28.14 -6.30
N LEU A 177 9.17 28.65 -7.53
CA LEU A 177 10.44 28.80 -8.27
C LEU A 177 11.42 29.74 -7.56
N SER A 178 10.92 30.80 -6.94
CA SER A 178 11.72 31.77 -6.17
C SER A 178 12.52 31.12 -5.03
N MET A 179 11.99 30.07 -4.39
CA MET A 179 12.71 29.31 -3.36
C MET A 179 13.95 28.63 -3.94
N MET A 180 13.83 28.07 -5.15
CA MET A 180 14.96 27.42 -5.82
C MET A 180 15.98 28.42 -6.33
N GLU A 181 15.51 29.57 -6.84
CA GLU A 181 16.37 30.66 -7.32
C GLU A 181 17.20 31.26 -6.16
N ALA A 182 16.57 31.50 -5.00
CA ALA A 182 17.27 31.94 -3.80
C ALA A 182 18.35 30.95 -3.37
N ALA A 183 18.05 29.65 -3.35
CA ALA A 183 19.02 28.61 -3.01
C ALA A 183 20.20 28.54 -3.99
N ARG A 184 19.95 28.80 -5.30
CA ARG A 184 21.03 28.87 -6.31
C ARG A 184 21.91 30.09 -6.11
N LEU A 185 21.33 31.24 -5.75
CA LEU A 185 22.10 32.45 -5.42
C LEU A 185 23.00 32.24 -4.20
N GLU A 186 22.58 31.41 -3.25
CA GLU A 186 23.40 30.97 -2.10
C GLU A 186 24.41 29.86 -2.44
N GLY A 187 24.58 29.53 -3.72
CA GLY A 187 25.57 28.53 -4.18
C GLY A 187 25.15 27.06 -3.99
N CYS A 188 23.86 26.79 -3.78
CA CYS A 188 23.38 25.42 -3.68
C CYS A 188 23.29 24.76 -5.08
N GLY A 189 23.96 23.62 -5.27
CA GLY A 189 23.76 22.78 -6.45
C GLY A 189 22.41 22.06 -6.42
N GLU A 190 21.93 21.61 -7.60
CA GLU A 190 20.58 21.04 -7.78
C GLU A 190 20.32 19.81 -6.91
N TRP A 191 21.34 18.97 -6.70
CA TRP A 191 21.24 17.82 -5.81
C TRP A 191 21.01 18.20 -4.34
N LYS A 192 21.66 19.29 -3.89
CA LYS A 192 21.47 19.82 -2.55
C LYS A 192 20.09 20.48 -2.41
N ILE A 193 19.62 21.19 -3.44
CA ILE A 193 18.27 21.77 -3.50
C ILE A 193 17.23 20.66 -3.37
N PHE A 194 17.35 19.57 -4.16
CA PHE A 194 16.43 18.45 -4.05
C PHE A 194 16.41 17.84 -2.65
N ASN A 195 17.58 17.41 -2.14
CA ASN A 195 17.62 16.64 -0.90
C ASN A 195 17.37 17.46 0.37
N ARG A 196 17.78 18.75 0.40
CA ARG A 196 17.69 19.59 1.61
C ARG A 196 16.52 20.55 1.63
N ILE A 197 15.92 20.85 0.48
CA ILE A 197 14.83 21.80 0.38
C ILE A 197 13.57 21.09 -0.13
N VAL A 198 13.60 20.55 -1.34
CA VAL A 198 12.40 20.02 -1.99
C VAL A 198 11.88 18.77 -1.28
N LEU A 199 12.73 17.77 -1.08
CA LEU A 199 12.34 16.48 -0.48
C LEU A 199 11.75 16.64 0.92
N PRO A 200 12.33 17.42 1.87
CA PRO A 200 11.72 17.66 3.16
C PRO A 200 10.37 18.40 3.07
N CYS A 201 10.23 19.38 2.18
CA CYS A 201 8.97 20.12 2.01
C CYS A 201 7.82 19.25 1.50
N ILE A 202 8.12 18.24 0.69
CA ILE A 202 7.11 17.32 0.13
C ILE A 202 7.02 16.00 0.92
N MET A 203 7.72 15.87 2.03
CA MET A 203 7.79 14.62 2.82
C MET A 203 6.42 14.03 3.16
N PRO A 204 5.39 14.81 3.54
CA PRO A 204 4.05 14.25 3.76
C PRO A 204 3.46 13.54 2.53
N GLY A 205 3.68 14.11 1.34
CA GLY A 205 3.25 13.50 0.08
C GLY A 205 4.07 12.24 -0.27
N VAL A 206 5.39 12.28 -0.02
CA VAL A 206 6.26 11.10 -0.19
C VAL A 206 5.86 9.99 0.76
N ALA A 207 5.58 10.30 2.04
CA ALA A 207 5.12 9.33 3.03
C ALA A 207 3.80 8.67 2.58
N THR A 208 2.83 9.46 2.09
CA THR A 208 1.57 8.94 1.54
C THR A 208 1.82 7.95 0.41
N MET A 209 2.68 8.30 -0.56
CA MET A 209 3.02 7.39 -1.65
C MET A 209 3.78 6.15 -1.17
N CYS A 210 4.65 6.28 -0.17
CA CYS A 210 5.34 5.16 0.45
C CYS A 210 4.36 4.19 1.12
N ILE A 211 3.35 4.66 1.84
CA ILE A 211 2.31 3.83 2.44
C ILE A 211 1.59 3.01 1.34
N PHE A 212 1.07 3.66 0.31
CA PHE A 212 0.38 2.96 -0.78
C PHE A 212 1.25 1.93 -1.49
N ASN A 213 2.50 2.29 -1.78
CA ASN A 213 3.43 1.40 -2.48
C ASN A 213 3.92 0.24 -1.59
N PHE A 214 4.11 0.48 -0.28
CA PHE A 214 4.41 -0.58 0.68
C PHE A 214 3.28 -1.61 0.70
N VAL A 215 2.03 -1.18 0.88
CA VAL A 215 0.87 -2.07 0.91
C VAL A 215 0.69 -2.82 -0.40
N SER A 216 0.87 -2.15 -1.54
CA SER A 216 0.82 -2.78 -2.86
C SER A 216 1.90 -3.85 -3.04
N CYS A 217 3.14 -3.56 -2.64
CA CYS A 217 4.25 -4.49 -2.72
C CYS A 217 4.10 -5.65 -1.74
N TRP A 218 3.69 -5.36 -0.50
CA TRP A 218 3.44 -6.35 0.55
C TRP A 218 2.39 -7.38 0.15
N ASN A 219 1.30 -6.93 -0.49
CA ASN A 219 0.21 -7.79 -0.93
C ASN A 219 0.44 -8.41 -2.32
N ASN A 220 1.58 -8.15 -2.96
CA ASN A 220 1.85 -8.67 -4.29
C ASN A 220 2.10 -10.18 -4.24
N TYR A 221 1.18 -10.93 -4.84
CA TYR A 221 1.23 -12.38 -4.94
C TYR A 221 1.84 -12.85 -6.27
N MET A 222 1.35 -12.28 -7.39
CA MET A 222 1.64 -12.79 -8.73
C MET A 222 3.11 -12.60 -9.14
N GLY A 223 3.68 -11.42 -8.89
CA GLY A 223 5.09 -11.15 -9.20
C GLY A 223 6.04 -12.14 -8.51
N PRO A 224 5.99 -12.26 -7.16
CA PRO A 224 6.77 -13.25 -6.43
C PRO A 224 6.53 -14.70 -6.87
N LEU A 225 5.27 -15.08 -7.14
CA LEU A 225 4.91 -16.44 -7.54
C LEU A 225 5.62 -16.88 -8.83
N ILE A 226 5.72 -15.98 -9.82
CA ILE A 226 6.32 -16.34 -11.13
C ILE A 226 7.84 -16.14 -11.16
N ILE A 227 8.38 -15.25 -10.33
CA ILE A 227 9.82 -14.94 -10.32
C ILE A 227 10.61 -15.83 -9.37
N LEU A 228 10.06 -16.09 -8.18
CA LEU A 228 10.74 -16.88 -7.15
C LEU A 228 10.47 -18.37 -7.34
N THR A 229 11.51 -19.17 -7.36
CA THR A 229 11.42 -20.63 -7.57
C THR A 229 11.86 -21.43 -6.34
N SER A 230 12.43 -20.74 -5.33
CA SER A 230 12.90 -21.38 -4.10
C SER A 230 11.96 -21.10 -2.94
N ASP A 231 11.52 -22.15 -2.24
CA ASP A 231 10.67 -22.06 -1.05
C ASP A 231 11.27 -21.14 0.04
N LYS A 232 12.61 -21.10 0.10
CA LYS A 232 13.33 -20.25 1.04
C LYS A 232 13.17 -18.75 0.75
N LYS A 233 12.77 -18.39 -0.46
CA LYS A 233 12.63 -17.00 -0.92
C LYS A 233 11.19 -16.54 -1.06
N TYR A 234 10.21 -17.41 -0.92
CA TYR A 234 8.81 -17.02 -1.07
C TYR A 234 8.41 -15.91 -0.09
N THR A 235 7.63 -14.98 -0.61
CA THR A 235 7.04 -13.88 0.18
C THR A 235 5.80 -14.36 0.94
N MET A 236 5.34 -13.56 1.89
CA MET A 236 4.19 -13.86 2.74
C MET A 236 2.94 -14.28 1.94
N PRO A 237 2.48 -13.53 0.90
CA PRO A 237 1.31 -13.93 0.12
C PRO A 237 1.48 -15.29 -0.58
N VAL A 238 2.67 -15.61 -1.08
CA VAL A 238 2.96 -16.89 -1.72
C VAL A 238 2.90 -18.02 -0.68
N MET A 239 3.50 -17.83 0.49
CA MET A 239 3.47 -18.82 1.56
C MET A 239 2.05 -19.05 2.09
N ILE A 240 1.23 -18.01 2.24
CA ILE A 240 -0.18 -18.15 2.63
C ILE A 240 -0.93 -19.01 1.61
N ALA A 241 -0.69 -18.79 0.31
CA ALA A 241 -1.32 -19.58 -0.74
C ALA A 241 -0.88 -21.06 -0.71
N MET A 242 0.34 -21.36 -0.25
CA MET A 242 0.85 -22.74 -0.13
C MET A 242 0.23 -23.53 1.04
N ILE A 243 -0.36 -22.87 2.03
CA ILE A 243 -1.12 -23.55 3.11
C ILE A 243 -2.36 -24.25 2.52
N LYS A 244 -2.84 -23.79 1.37
CA LYS A 244 -3.93 -24.42 0.65
C LYS A 244 -3.43 -25.72 0.04
N GLY A 245 -3.73 -26.85 0.68
CA GLY A 245 -3.42 -28.18 0.16
C GLY A 245 -4.19 -28.52 -1.11
N LEU A 246 -3.70 -29.50 -1.86
CA LEU A 246 -4.35 -30.00 -3.09
C LEU A 246 -5.74 -30.56 -2.85
N TYR A 247 -5.96 -31.22 -1.69
CA TYR A 247 -7.21 -31.90 -1.36
C TYR A 247 -7.95 -31.32 -0.17
N LEU A 248 -7.25 -30.75 0.79
CA LEU A 248 -7.81 -30.20 2.02
C LEU A 248 -7.15 -28.85 2.33
N THR A 249 -7.97 -27.84 2.49
CA THR A 249 -7.52 -26.51 2.95
C THR A 249 -7.67 -26.42 4.46
N ASN A 250 -6.57 -26.16 5.17
CA ASN A 250 -6.66 -25.81 6.59
C ASN A 250 -6.98 -24.32 6.74
N TYR A 251 -8.27 -24.02 6.86
CA TYR A 251 -8.75 -22.65 6.98
C TYR A 251 -8.25 -21.96 8.25
N GLY A 252 -8.20 -22.65 9.39
CA GLY A 252 -7.71 -22.07 10.64
C GLY A 252 -6.26 -21.60 10.53
N ALA A 253 -5.38 -22.47 9.99
CA ALA A 253 -3.97 -22.13 9.73
C ALA A 253 -3.83 -20.98 8.72
N MET A 254 -4.65 -20.97 7.68
CA MET A 254 -4.65 -19.91 6.66
C MET A 254 -5.11 -18.56 7.24
N TYR A 255 -6.19 -18.54 8.01
CA TYR A 255 -6.66 -17.31 8.67
C TYR A 255 -5.64 -16.78 9.67
N LEU A 256 -4.92 -17.66 10.39
CA LEU A 256 -3.84 -17.25 11.30
C LEU A 256 -2.69 -16.60 10.53
N ALA A 257 -2.26 -17.19 9.40
CA ALA A 257 -1.23 -16.61 8.56
C ALA A 257 -1.65 -15.23 7.99
N ILE A 258 -2.92 -15.10 7.56
CA ILE A 258 -3.47 -13.81 7.11
C ILE A 258 -3.49 -12.80 8.25
N ALA A 259 -3.91 -13.17 9.46
CA ALA A 259 -3.93 -12.28 10.63
C ALA A 259 -2.51 -11.76 10.95
N ILE A 260 -1.48 -12.62 10.88
CA ILE A 260 -0.08 -12.21 11.03
C ILE A 260 0.33 -11.24 9.92
N SER A 261 -0.12 -11.46 8.68
CA SER A 261 0.23 -10.61 7.55
C SER A 261 -0.36 -9.21 7.59
N ILE A 262 -1.40 -8.98 8.39
CA ILE A 262 -2.01 -7.65 8.56
C ILE A 262 -1.13 -6.74 9.44
N ILE A 263 -0.32 -7.30 10.35
CA ILE A 263 0.46 -6.53 11.33
C ILE A 263 1.31 -5.42 10.71
N PRO A 264 2.15 -5.67 9.68
CA PRO A 264 2.98 -4.61 9.09
C PRO A 264 2.15 -3.54 8.38
N ILE A 265 1.02 -3.91 7.81
CA ILE A 265 0.11 -2.97 7.16
C ILE A 265 -0.43 -1.98 8.20
N VAL A 266 -0.90 -2.49 9.34
CA VAL A 266 -1.38 -1.65 10.45
C VAL A 266 -0.27 -0.73 10.97
N ILE A 267 0.95 -1.25 11.17
CA ILE A 267 2.10 -0.45 11.63
C ILE A 267 2.43 0.69 10.68
N VAL A 268 2.34 0.47 9.37
CA VAL A 268 2.67 1.50 8.37
C VAL A 268 1.58 2.58 8.28
N TYR A 269 0.34 2.28 8.69
CA TYR A 269 -0.77 3.24 8.69
C TYR A 269 -0.86 4.10 9.97
N ILE A 270 -0.24 3.69 11.07
CA ILE A 270 -0.17 4.44 12.34
C ILE A 270 1.05 5.35 12.37
#